data_4728dd105eff71390d12e117c709c9a9
#
_entry.id   4728dd105eff71390d12e117c709c9a9
#
_cell.length_a   1.000
_cell.length_b   1.000
_cell.length_c   1.000
_cell.angle_alpha   90.00
_cell.angle_beta   90.00
_cell.angle_gamma   90.00
#
_symmetry.space_group_name_H-M   'P 1'
#
loop_
_entity.id
_entity.type
_entity.pdbx_description
1 polymer ?
#
loop_
_entity_poly.entity_id
_entity_poly.type
_entity_poly.pdbx_seq_one_letter_code
_entity_poly.pdbx_strand_id
1 'polypeptide(L)'
;MKKMIYLFILVFSLSTLVACSDDEGTPVFTEPTEFVLNVPKYASGIYDLKNTATIQLTCSQPDYGFTAATRYTVEIALDQAFEKNATLDTKYSTAKMEVDAQEVAVAISNLLGVNEDEFPKAPIPLYVRLTASALTDNKSEIAGSTITSNIIELPQVLPYYALPAVTLPTNLYLIGSVCDWDWSKCYSM
;
A
#
# COMPACT_ATOMS: atom_id res chain seq x y z
N MET A 1 62.29 39.99 4.42
CA MET A 1 61.79 38.58 4.46
C MET A 1 60.60 38.43 5.45
N LYS A 2 60.64 38.92 6.68
CA LYS A 2 59.52 38.76 7.63
C LYS A 2 58.19 39.35 7.16
N LYS A 3 58.19 40.54 6.51
CA LYS A 3 56.96 41.17 5.99
C LYS A 3 56.28 40.40 4.84
N MET A 4 57.03 39.70 4.02
CA MET A 4 56.49 38.86 2.95
C MET A 4 55.81 37.61 3.50
N ILE A 5 56.32 37.04 4.60
CA ILE A 5 55.73 35.88 5.26
C ILE A 5 54.36 36.23 5.85
N TYR A 6 54.21 37.37 6.46
CA TYR A 6 52.90 37.81 6.98
C TYR A 6 51.88 38.07 5.88
N LEU A 7 52.31 38.55 4.72
CA LEU A 7 51.44 38.75 3.57
C LEU A 7 50.94 37.40 3.00
N PHE A 8 51.81 36.37 2.94
CA PHE A 8 51.44 35.05 2.52
C PHE A 8 50.48 34.35 3.51
N ILE A 9 50.69 34.55 4.81
CA ILE A 9 49.80 34.00 5.84
C ILE A 9 48.42 34.67 5.76
N LEU A 10 48.38 36.00 5.52
CA LEU A 10 47.13 36.74 5.39
C LEU A 10 46.33 36.30 4.15
N VAL A 11 46.98 36.09 3.02
CA VAL A 11 46.35 35.63 1.78
C VAL A 11 45.87 34.18 1.91
N PHE A 12 46.60 33.31 2.61
CA PHE A 12 46.23 31.92 2.83
C PHE A 12 45.06 31.79 3.82
N SER A 13 44.90 32.67 4.79
CA SER A 13 43.77 32.70 5.72
C SER A 13 42.47 33.22 5.09
N LEU A 14 42.53 33.99 4.00
CA LEU A 14 41.36 34.48 3.28
C LEU A 14 40.77 33.45 2.31
N SER A 15 41.56 32.45 1.89
CA SER A 15 41.09 31.41 0.97
C SER A 15 40.32 30.28 1.64
N THR A 16 40.22 30.23 2.97
CA THR A 16 39.47 29.21 3.71
C THR A 16 38.03 29.60 4.03
N LEU A 17 37.56 30.77 3.53
CA LEU A 17 36.18 31.23 3.69
C LEU A 17 35.32 30.97 2.45
N VAL A 18 35.75 30.05 1.55
CA VAL A 18 34.79 29.40 0.66
C VAL A 18 34.05 28.37 1.53
N ALA A 19 33.17 28.87 2.37
CA ALA A 19 32.09 28.03 2.88
C ALA A 19 31.38 27.51 1.65
N CYS A 20 31.39 26.19 1.42
CA CYS A 20 30.35 25.57 0.65
C CYS A 20 29.04 26.06 1.28
N SER A 21 28.35 26.96 0.62
CA SER A 21 26.92 27.01 0.72
C SER A 21 26.45 25.76 0.01
N ASP A 22 26.43 24.64 0.72
CA ASP A 22 25.49 23.56 0.38
C ASP A 22 24.12 24.21 0.56
N ASP A 23 23.68 24.93 -0.48
CA ASP A 23 22.27 25.10 -0.76
C ASP A 23 21.75 23.69 -1.11
N GLU A 24 21.73 22.82 -0.10
CA GLU A 24 20.76 21.75 -0.08
C GLU A 24 19.42 22.48 0.04
N GLY A 25 18.88 22.85 -1.15
CA GLY A 25 17.58 23.47 -1.24
C GLY A 25 16.64 22.63 -0.42
N THR A 26 15.94 23.24 0.53
CA THR A 26 14.93 22.52 1.31
C THR A 26 14.07 21.75 0.32
N PRO A 27 13.93 20.43 0.49
CA PRO A 27 13.19 19.60 -0.45
C PRO A 27 11.78 20.20 -0.64
N VAL A 28 11.48 20.61 -1.86
CA VAL A 28 10.19 21.22 -2.21
C VAL A 28 9.29 20.12 -2.68
N PHE A 29 8.15 19.97 -2.02
CA PHE A 29 7.12 19.04 -2.46
C PHE A 29 6.62 19.42 -3.86
N THR A 30 6.64 18.45 -4.77
CA THR A 30 6.07 18.56 -6.11
C THR A 30 4.95 17.54 -6.23
N GLU A 31 3.79 17.97 -6.69
CA GLU A 31 2.67 17.06 -6.93
C GLU A 31 3.05 16.09 -8.06
N PRO A 32 2.95 14.77 -7.82
CA PRO A 32 3.34 13.77 -8.81
C PRO A 32 2.35 13.77 -9.98
N THR A 33 2.88 13.69 -11.22
CA THR A 33 2.07 13.71 -12.44
C THR A 33 1.98 12.36 -13.13
N GLU A 34 2.82 11.40 -12.74
CA GLU A 34 2.89 10.08 -13.36
C GLU A 34 3.02 8.99 -12.29
N PHE A 35 2.15 7.97 -12.41
CA PHE A 35 2.21 6.77 -11.59
C PHE A 35 1.65 5.59 -12.39
N VAL A 36 2.49 4.59 -12.65
CA VAL A 36 2.16 3.47 -13.55
C VAL A 36 2.20 2.15 -12.80
N LEU A 37 1.07 1.42 -12.81
CA LEU A 37 1.00 0.02 -12.44
C LEU A 37 1.36 -0.82 -13.67
N ASN A 38 2.40 -1.67 -13.55
CA ASN A 38 2.85 -2.52 -14.65
C ASN A 38 1.95 -3.75 -14.77
N VAL A 39 1.66 -4.13 -16.01
CA VAL A 39 0.97 -5.40 -16.28
C VAL A 39 1.90 -6.55 -15.90
N PRO A 40 1.48 -7.49 -15.03
CA PRO A 40 2.29 -8.64 -14.68
C PRO A 40 2.66 -9.49 -15.90
N LYS A 41 3.87 -10.07 -15.89
CA LYS A 41 4.37 -10.88 -17.02
C LYS A 41 3.42 -12.03 -17.42
N TYR A 42 2.68 -12.56 -16.45
CA TYR A 42 1.75 -13.68 -16.65
C TYR A 42 0.29 -13.25 -16.50
N ALA A 43 -0.04 -11.99 -16.81
CA ALA A 43 -1.39 -11.45 -16.65
C ALA A 43 -2.45 -12.23 -17.43
N SER A 44 -2.10 -12.81 -18.58
CA SER A 44 -3.00 -13.67 -19.38
C SER A 44 -3.17 -15.10 -18.85
N GLY A 45 -2.42 -15.50 -17.83
CA GLY A 45 -2.54 -16.80 -17.18
C GLY A 45 -3.72 -16.86 -16.21
N ILE A 46 -4.05 -18.06 -15.77
CA ILE A 46 -5.08 -18.25 -14.74
C ILE A 46 -4.46 -18.01 -13.35
N TYR A 47 -5.01 -17.05 -12.62
CA TYR A 47 -4.70 -16.83 -11.21
C TYR A 47 -5.70 -17.59 -10.35
N ASP A 48 -5.36 -18.81 -9.95
CA ASP A 48 -6.16 -19.62 -9.03
C ASP A 48 -5.88 -19.13 -7.59
N LEU A 49 -6.77 -18.30 -7.04
CA LEU A 49 -6.58 -17.67 -5.73
C LEU A 49 -6.54 -18.67 -4.58
N LYS A 50 -7.12 -19.85 -4.75
CA LYS A 50 -7.10 -20.90 -3.72
C LYS A 50 -5.74 -21.58 -3.61
N ASN A 51 -5.02 -21.70 -4.72
CA ASN A 51 -3.75 -22.39 -4.82
C ASN A 51 -2.56 -21.44 -5.01
N THR A 52 -2.81 -20.15 -5.07
CA THR A 52 -1.78 -19.08 -5.16
C THR A 52 -1.65 -18.41 -3.80
N ALA A 53 -0.44 -18.26 -3.29
CA ALA A 53 -0.21 -17.54 -2.04
C ALA A 53 -0.29 -16.03 -2.24
N THR A 54 0.40 -15.51 -3.26
CA THR A 54 0.47 -14.07 -3.53
C THR A 54 0.39 -13.76 -5.02
N ILE A 55 -0.15 -12.59 -5.35
CA ILE A 55 -0.08 -11.97 -6.68
C ILE A 55 1.00 -10.92 -6.66
N GLN A 56 2.01 -11.06 -7.52
CA GLN A 56 3.10 -10.08 -7.61
C GLN A 56 2.69 -8.91 -8.50
N LEU A 57 2.68 -7.71 -7.93
CA LEU A 57 2.48 -6.45 -8.63
C LEU A 57 3.75 -5.60 -8.58
N THR A 58 3.98 -4.81 -9.61
CA THR A 58 5.07 -3.82 -9.65
C THR A 58 4.55 -2.50 -10.23
N CYS A 59 5.10 -1.40 -9.74
CA CYS A 59 4.72 -0.07 -10.24
C CYS A 59 5.95 0.84 -10.39
N SER A 60 5.77 1.97 -11.06
CA SER A 60 6.72 3.08 -10.97
C SER A 60 6.67 3.70 -9.57
N GLN A 61 7.70 4.46 -9.22
CA GLN A 61 7.67 5.27 -8.01
C GLN A 61 7.25 6.70 -8.40
N PRO A 62 6.20 7.28 -7.78
CA PRO A 62 5.84 8.67 -8.02
C PRO A 62 6.98 9.61 -7.62
N ASP A 63 7.19 10.66 -8.41
CA ASP A 63 8.16 11.68 -8.11
C ASP A 63 7.50 12.83 -7.34
N TYR A 64 7.89 12.98 -6.09
CA TYR A 64 7.42 14.05 -5.20
C TYR A 64 8.37 15.25 -5.13
N GLY A 65 9.41 15.31 -6.01
CA GLY A 65 10.46 16.33 -5.97
C GLY A 65 11.55 16.05 -4.95
N PHE A 66 11.41 15.02 -4.13
CA PHE A 66 12.37 14.55 -3.15
C PHE A 66 12.17 13.07 -2.85
N THR A 67 13.17 12.45 -2.22
CA THR A 67 13.06 11.04 -1.78
C THR A 67 12.09 10.95 -0.61
N ALA A 68 10.87 10.50 -0.88
CA ALA A 68 9.83 10.30 0.12
C ALA A 68 9.58 8.83 0.42
N ALA A 69 9.33 8.52 1.68
CA ALA A 69 8.70 7.24 2.01
C ALA A 69 7.30 7.21 1.39
N THR A 70 6.99 6.18 0.63
CA THR A 70 5.72 6.07 -0.10
C THR A 70 4.90 4.90 0.43
N ARG A 71 3.61 5.13 0.61
CA ARG A 71 2.62 4.09 0.92
C ARG A 71 1.84 3.77 -0.34
N TYR A 72 1.80 2.48 -0.69
CA TYR A 72 0.99 1.97 -1.79
C TYR A 72 -0.21 1.21 -1.24
N THR A 73 -1.36 1.44 -1.83
CA THR A 73 -2.61 0.76 -1.51
C THR A 73 -3.16 0.13 -2.77
N VAL A 74 -3.62 -1.11 -2.68
CA VAL A 74 -4.21 -1.84 -3.80
C VAL A 74 -5.72 -1.67 -3.75
N GLU A 75 -6.29 -1.34 -4.89
CA GLU A 75 -7.73 -1.29 -5.12
C GLU A 75 -8.11 -2.24 -6.24
N ILE A 76 -9.19 -2.98 -6.05
CA ILE A 76 -9.71 -3.94 -7.02
C ILE A 76 -11.17 -3.66 -7.36
N ALA A 77 -11.56 -4.00 -8.58
CA ALA A 77 -12.94 -3.92 -9.05
C ALA A 77 -13.26 -5.11 -9.97
N LEU A 78 -14.55 -5.38 -10.16
CA LEU A 78 -15.04 -6.39 -11.09
C LEU A 78 -15.47 -5.79 -12.43
N ASP A 79 -15.37 -4.47 -12.56
CA ASP A 79 -15.67 -3.71 -13.76
C ASP A 79 -14.56 -2.69 -14.06
N GLN A 80 -14.35 -2.39 -15.35
CA GLN A 80 -13.30 -1.48 -15.81
C GLN A 80 -13.57 -0.02 -15.40
N ALA A 81 -14.83 0.35 -15.16
CA ALA A 81 -15.19 1.70 -14.74
C ALA A 81 -14.88 1.97 -13.27
N PHE A 82 -14.55 0.94 -12.50
CA PHE A 82 -14.30 1.04 -11.05
C PHE A 82 -15.47 1.64 -10.27
N GLU A 83 -16.71 1.44 -10.75
CA GLU A 83 -17.90 1.95 -10.07
C GLU A 83 -18.10 1.32 -8.70
N LYS A 84 -17.87 0.02 -8.61
CA LYS A 84 -17.88 -0.72 -7.37
C LYS A 84 -16.50 -1.34 -7.14
N ASN A 85 -15.77 -0.83 -6.16
CA ASN A 85 -14.41 -1.27 -5.87
C ASN A 85 -14.23 -1.63 -4.40
N ALA A 86 -13.16 -2.35 -4.10
CA ALA A 86 -12.69 -2.66 -2.76
C ALA A 86 -11.22 -2.25 -2.62
N THR A 87 -10.92 -1.61 -1.50
CA THR A 87 -9.56 -1.29 -1.11
C THR A 87 -9.05 -2.39 -0.20
N LEU A 88 -7.87 -2.95 -0.50
CA LEU A 88 -7.25 -3.95 0.35
C LEU A 88 -6.69 -3.30 1.63
N ASP A 89 -6.74 -4.04 2.74
CA ASP A 89 -6.31 -3.55 4.06
C ASP A 89 -4.78 -3.44 4.14
N THR A 90 -4.08 -4.39 3.50
CA THR A 90 -2.61 -4.44 3.48
C THR A 90 -2.04 -3.23 2.73
N LYS A 91 -1.10 -2.54 3.38
CA LYS A 91 -0.38 -1.39 2.82
C LYS A 91 1.07 -1.77 2.53
N TYR A 92 1.60 -1.30 1.41
CA TYR A 92 2.94 -1.61 0.95
C TYR A 92 3.81 -0.35 0.99
N SER A 93 5.11 -0.53 1.22
CA SER A 93 6.12 0.55 1.24
C SER A 93 7.13 0.45 0.10
N THR A 94 6.96 -0.53 -0.78
CA THR A 94 7.86 -0.78 -1.92
C THR A 94 7.08 -0.89 -3.22
N ALA A 95 7.70 -0.50 -4.32
CA ALA A 95 7.12 -0.58 -5.66
C ALA A 95 6.97 -2.02 -6.19
N LYS A 96 7.50 -3.01 -5.47
CA LYS A 96 7.27 -4.44 -5.70
C LYS A 96 6.45 -4.98 -4.54
N MET A 97 5.25 -5.45 -4.83
CA MET A 97 4.27 -5.89 -3.84
C MET A 97 3.92 -7.36 -4.07
N GLU A 98 3.78 -8.10 -2.98
CA GLU A 98 3.24 -9.45 -2.97
C GLU A 98 1.89 -9.40 -2.29
N VAL A 99 0.85 -9.28 -3.12
CA VAL A 99 -0.54 -9.11 -2.66
C VAL A 99 -1.08 -10.47 -2.26
N ASP A 100 -1.57 -10.59 -1.04
CA ASP A 100 -2.13 -11.82 -0.50
C ASP A 100 -3.37 -12.26 -1.29
N ALA A 101 -3.35 -13.49 -1.82
CA ALA A 101 -4.43 -14.01 -2.64
C ALA A 101 -5.72 -14.24 -1.83
N GLN A 102 -5.61 -14.53 -0.53
CA GLN A 102 -6.77 -14.67 0.35
C GLN A 102 -7.44 -13.31 0.58
N GLU A 103 -6.67 -12.24 0.78
CA GLU A 103 -7.21 -10.89 0.92
C GLU A 103 -7.98 -10.48 -0.35
N VAL A 104 -7.43 -10.78 -1.53
CA VAL A 104 -8.11 -10.56 -2.81
C VAL A 104 -9.40 -11.38 -2.91
N ALA A 105 -9.38 -12.65 -2.52
CA ALA A 105 -10.56 -13.51 -2.56
C ALA A 105 -11.69 -13.01 -1.63
N VAL A 106 -11.33 -12.55 -0.43
CA VAL A 106 -12.28 -11.90 0.51
C VAL A 106 -12.87 -10.64 -0.10
N ALA A 107 -12.04 -9.79 -0.70
CA ALA A 107 -12.49 -8.56 -1.34
C ALA A 107 -13.43 -8.84 -2.52
N ILE A 108 -13.14 -9.85 -3.35
CA ILE A 108 -14.04 -10.31 -4.43
C ILE A 108 -15.37 -10.81 -3.86
N SER A 109 -15.34 -11.60 -2.78
CA SER A 109 -16.56 -12.10 -2.13
C SER A 109 -17.45 -10.97 -1.64
N ASN A 110 -16.85 -9.94 -1.04
CA ASN A 110 -17.56 -8.74 -0.59
C ASN A 110 -18.12 -7.92 -1.77
N LEU A 111 -17.36 -7.80 -2.87
CA LEU A 111 -17.81 -7.09 -4.07
C LEU A 111 -19.00 -7.77 -4.75
N LEU A 112 -18.96 -9.10 -4.84
CA LEU A 112 -20.06 -9.88 -5.43
C LEU A 112 -21.29 -9.85 -4.52
N GLY A 113 -21.11 -9.98 -3.21
CA GLY A 113 -22.20 -9.95 -2.23
C GLY A 113 -23.19 -11.13 -2.38
N VAL A 114 -22.73 -12.26 -2.93
CA VAL A 114 -23.51 -13.48 -3.13
C VAL A 114 -23.09 -14.55 -2.14
N ASN A 115 -23.94 -15.56 -1.96
CA ASN A 115 -23.64 -16.73 -1.13
C ASN A 115 -22.68 -17.69 -1.85
N GLU A 116 -22.14 -18.66 -1.12
CA GLU A 116 -21.21 -19.66 -1.64
C GLU A 116 -21.78 -20.48 -2.81
N ASP A 117 -23.08 -20.82 -2.77
CA ASP A 117 -23.76 -21.59 -3.82
C ASP A 117 -23.83 -20.85 -5.16
N GLU A 118 -23.95 -19.51 -5.11
CA GLU A 118 -24.05 -18.61 -6.26
C GLU A 118 -22.69 -18.05 -6.68
N PHE A 119 -21.62 -18.41 -5.95
CA PHE A 119 -20.30 -17.87 -6.19
C PHE A 119 -19.70 -18.40 -7.50
N PRO A 120 -19.00 -17.58 -8.31
CA PRO A 120 -18.43 -17.97 -9.59
C PRO A 120 -17.47 -19.16 -9.45
N LYS A 121 -17.71 -20.21 -10.26
CA LYS A 121 -16.85 -21.41 -10.35
C LYS A 121 -15.95 -21.39 -11.59
N ALA A 122 -16.02 -20.32 -12.37
CA ALA A 122 -15.20 -20.07 -13.56
C ALA A 122 -14.36 -18.82 -13.36
N PRO A 123 -13.23 -18.68 -14.08
CA PRO A 123 -12.43 -17.45 -14.05
C PRO A 123 -13.25 -16.22 -14.43
N ILE A 124 -13.01 -15.12 -13.72
CA ILE A 124 -13.62 -13.81 -13.96
C ILE A 124 -12.52 -12.77 -14.19
N PRO A 125 -12.78 -11.69 -14.91
CA PRO A 125 -11.85 -10.57 -15.01
C PRO A 125 -11.76 -9.82 -13.67
N LEU A 126 -10.56 -9.42 -13.30
CA LEU A 126 -10.29 -8.57 -12.15
C LEU A 126 -9.54 -7.34 -12.61
N TYR A 127 -10.05 -6.18 -12.28
CA TYR A 127 -9.41 -4.89 -12.56
C TYR A 127 -8.68 -4.41 -11.30
N VAL A 128 -7.45 -3.95 -11.49
CA VAL A 128 -6.57 -3.55 -10.39
C VAL A 128 -5.99 -2.18 -10.68
N ARG A 129 -5.97 -1.31 -9.69
CA ARG A 129 -5.20 -0.06 -9.68
C ARG A 129 -4.54 0.15 -8.32
N LEU A 130 -3.62 1.06 -8.27
CA LEU A 130 -2.93 1.45 -7.04
C LEU A 130 -3.19 2.91 -6.74
N THR A 131 -3.22 3.23 -5.47
CA THR A 131 -2.99 4.59 -4.97
C THR A 131 -1.65 4.66 -4.26
N ALA A 132 -0.93 5.76 -4.44
CA ALA A 132 0.34 6.03 -3.78
C ALA A 132 0.26 7.37 -3.06
N SER A 133 0.78 7.43 -1.83
CA SER A 133 0.86 8.67 -1.04
C SER A 133 2.23 8.79 -0.40
N ALA A 134 2.82 9.99 -0.43
CA ALA A 134 4.04 10.28 0.31
C ALA A 134 3.75 10.39 1.81
N LEU A 135 4.69 9.94 2.62
CA LEU A 135 4.58 9.93 4.07
C LEU A 135 5.54 10.94 4.70
N THR A 136 5.09 11.56 5.78
CA THR A 136 5.94 12.28 6.71
C THR A 136 6.77 11.31 7.56
N ASP A 137 7.75 11.81 8.30
CA ASP A 137 8.54 11.03 9.27
C ASP A 137 7.68 10.32 10.31
N ASN A 138 6.53 10.88 10.65
CA ASN A 138 5.54 10.29 11.56
C ASN A 138 4.61 9.28 10.88
N LYS A 139 4.90 8.87 9.64
CA LYS A 139 4.11 7.94 8.82
C LYS A 139 2.68 8.42 8.51
N SER A 140 2.41 9.71 8.64
CA SER A 140 1.16 10.35 8.19
C SER A 140 1.27 10.71 6.71
N GLU A 141 0.17 10.63 5.98
CA GLU A 141 0.14 11.02 4.57
C GLU A 141 0.29 12.53 4.40
N ILE A 142 1.10 12.95 3.44
CA ILE A 142 1.24 14.35 3.07
C ILE A 142 0.01 14.76 2.27
N ALA A 143 -0.65 15.82 2.66
CA ALA A 143 -1.82 16.32 1.96
C ALA A 143 -1.48 16.68 0.49
N GLY A 144 -2.33 16.23 -0.45
CA GLY A 144 -2.12 16.47 -1.89
C GLY A 144 -1.09 15.54 -2.55
N SER A 145 -0.48 14.60 -1.81
CA SER A 145 0.51 13.67 -2.37
C SER A 145 -0.10 12.41 -3.02
N THR A 146 -1.40 12.19 -2.84
CA THR A 146 -2.04 10.96 -3.32
C THR A 146 -2.22 11.01 -4.84
N ILE A 147 -1.70 9.99 -5.51
CA ILE A 147 -1.87 9.77 -6.95
C ILE A 147 -2.38 8.35 -7.21
N THR A 148 -3.21 8.20 -8.23
CA THR A 148 -3.77 6.92 -8.66
C THR A 148 -3.12 6.48 -9.96
N SER A 149 -2.82 5.18 -10.08
CA SER A 149 -2.23 4.59 -11.27
C SER A 149 -3.26 4.38 -12.40
N ASN A 150 -2.76 3.95 -13.56
CA ASN A 150 -3.58 3.30 -14.57
C ASN A 150 -4.26 2.03 -14.00
N ILE A 151 -5.35 1.62 -14.64
CA ILE A 151 -6.02 0.35 -14.38
C ILE A 151 -5.37 -0.72 -15.24
N ILE A 152 -5.11 -1.89 -14.66
CA ILE A 152 -4.74 -3.10 -15.39
C ILE A 152 -5.83 -4.15 -15.25
N GLU A 153 -5.94 -5.04 -16.22
CA GLU A 153 -6.86 -6.18 -16.20
C GLU A 153 -6.07 -7.49 -16.01
N LEU A 154 -6.56 -8.34 -15.10
CA LEU A 154 -6.20 -9.73 -14.97
C LEU A 154 -7.40 -10.55 -15.48
N PRO A 155 -7.39 -11.01 -16.75
CA PRO A 155 -8.60 -11.49 -17.42
C PRO A 155 -9.11 -12.83 -16.88
N GLN A 156 -8.26 -13.61 -16.21
CA GLN A 156 -8.57 -14.95 -15.77
C GLN A 156 -8.20 -15.17 -14.29
N VAL A 157 -8.97 -14.59 -13.40
CA VAL A 157 -8.85 -14.84 -11.95
C VAL A 157 -9.91 -15.86 -11.55
N LEU A 158 -9.49 -17.03 -11.07
CA LEU A 158 -10.37 -18.05 -10.51
C LEU A 158 -10.54 -17.78 -9.01
N PRO A 159 -11.66 -17.16 -8.62
CA PRO A 159 -11.90 -16.84 -7.22
C PRO A 159 -12.43 -18.07 -6.46
N TYR A 160 -12.41 -17.98 -5.14
CA TYR A 160 -13.13 -18.88 -4.27
C TYR A 160 -13.88 -18.08 -3.22
N TYR A 161 -14.96 -18.64 -2.69
CA TYR A 161 -15.72 -17.97 -1.63
C TYR A 161 -14.88 -17.89 -0.36
N ALA A 162 -14.54 -16.69 0.05
CA ALA A 162 -13.73 -16.41 1.22
C ALA A 162 -14.44 -15.41 2.12
N LEU A 163 -14.47 -15.70 3.42
CA LEU A 163 -14.99 -14.79 4.43
C LEU A 163 -13.83 -14.06 5.11
N PRO A 164 -14.04 -12.83 5.56
CA PRO A 164 -13.04 -12.13 6.36
C PRO A 164 -12.74 -12.93 7.63
N ALA A 165 -11.49 -12.86 8.09
CA ALA A 165 -11.10 -13.48 9.34
C ALA A 165 -11.97 -12.94 10.50
N VAL A 166 -12.61 -13.85 11.22
CA VAL A 166 -13.39 -13.49 12.40
C VAL A 166 -12.40 -13.20 13.54
N THR A 167 -12.36 -11.96 13.99
CA THR A 167 -11.66 -11.63 15.22
C THR A 167 -12.51 -12.07 16.41
N LEU A 168 -12.03 -13.09 17.11
CA LEU A 168 -12.68 -13.50 18.34
C LEU A 168 -12.50 -12.39 19.40
N PRO A 169 -13.56 -12.03 20.14
CA PRO A 169 -13.43 -11.07 21.23
C PRO A 169 -12.43 -11.60 22.26
N THR A 170 -11.61 -10.70 22.79
CA THR A 170 -10.55 -11.03 23.76
C THR A 170 -11.13 -11.59 25.07
N ASN A 171 -12.38 -11.26 25.37
CA ASN A 171 -13.11 -11.74 26.55
C ASN A 171 -14.37 -12.49 26.08
N LEU A 172 -14.38 -13.78 26.29
CA LEU A 172 -15.57 -14.62 26.15
C LEU A 172 -16.14 -14.90 27.53
N TYR A 173 -17.45 -14.84 27.65
CA TYR A 173 -18.16 -15.13 28.89
C TYR A 173 -19.10 -16.30 28.68
N LEU A 174 -19.03 -17.26 29.60
CA LEU A 174 -19.99 -18.34 29.63
C LEU A 174 -21.23 -17.87 30.42
N ILE A 175 -22.36 -17.74 29.72
CA ILE A 175 -23.65 -17.45 30.33
C ILE A 175 -24.55 -18.68 30.26
N GLY A 176 -25.26 -18.96 31.36
CA GLY A 176 -26.15 -20.11 31.44
C GLY A 176 -26.60 -20.39 32.86
N SER A 177 -27.11 -21.61 33.09
CA SER A 177 -27.52 -22.06 34.41
C SER A 177 -26.36 -22.08 35.45
N VAL A 178 -25.12 -22.11 34.97
CA VAL A 178 -23.91 -22.04 35.83
C VAL A 178 -23.70 -20.68 36.52
N CYS A 179 -24.35 -19.64 36.02
CA CYS A 179 -24.29 -18.28 36.56
C CYS A 179 -25.71 -17.68 36.73
N ASP A 180 -26.74 -18.52 36.89
CA ASP A 180 -28.13 -18.14 37.04
C ASP A 180 -28.64 -17.17 35.95
N TRP A 181 -28.04 -17.20 34.74
CA TRP A 181 -28.29 -16.26 33.63
C TRP A 181 -28.00 -14.79 33.97
N ASP A 182 -27.17 -14.55 35.00
CA ASP A 182 -26.80 -13.22 35.49
C ASP A 182 -25.42 -12.83 34.98
N TRP A 183 -25.35 -11.76 34.17
CA TRP A 183 -24.08 -11.27 33.58
C TRP A 183 -23.04 -10.91 34.62
N SER A 184 -23.45 -10.48 35.83
CA SER A 184 -22.52 -10.14 36.90
C SER A 184 -21.80 -11.34 37.51
N LYS A 185 -22.32 -12.55 37.26
CA LYS A 185 -21.79 -13.83 37.76
C LYS A 185 -21.18 -14.69 36.67
N CYS A 186 -21.05 -14.17 35.43
CA CYS A 186 -20.51 -14.92 34.32
C CYS A 186 -19.02 -15.20 34.47
N TYR A 187 -18.61 -16.38 34.06
CA TYR A 187 -17.19 -16.77 34.01
C TYR A 187 -16.56 -16.27 32.72
N SER A 188 -15.42 -15.57 32.85
CA SER A 188 -14.55 -15.29 31.71
C SER A 188 -13.78 -16.54 31.32
N MET A 189 -13.72 -16.83 30.03
CA MET A 189 -12.93 -17.92 29.45
C MET A 189 -11.63 -17.39 28.85
#